data_b4755eb6a1839a370d696ed4f6668242
#
_entry.id   b4755eb6a1839a370d696ed4f6668242
#
_cell.length_a   1.000
_cell.length_b   1.000
_cell.length_c   1.000
_cell.angle_alpha   90.00
_cell.angle_beta   90.00
_cell.angle_gamma   90.00
#
_symmetry.space_group_name_H-M   'P 1'
#
loop_
_entity.id
_entity.type
_entity.pdbx_description
1 polymer ?
#
loop_
_entity_poly.entity_id
_entity_poly.type
_entity_poly.pdbx_seq_one_letter_code
_entity_poly.pdbx_strand_id
1 'polypeptide(L)'
;MIRTIQKDGQILDMEEGNEELQKTIWHTTSHILAQAVKRLYPNTKLGIGPAIENGFYYDFRVEKPFSEEDIAKIEEEMKKIVKEDLPLERSVLSREEAIKLMEEKEEPYKVQLIKELPEGETISFFKQGEFIDLCAGPHINRTGKIKAIKLLTTSAAYWKGNQENDSMQRIY
;
A
#
# COMPACT_ATOMS: atom_id res chain seq x y z
N MET A 1 -3.61 12.15 -19.89
CA MET A 1 -4.53 11.78 -18.81
C MET A 1 -4.17 10.43 -18.23
N ILE A 2 -4.41 10.26 -16.94
CA ILE A 2 -4.19 8.97 -16.24
C ILE A 2 -5.53 8.47 -15.73
N ARG A 3 -5.81 7.19 -15.98
CA ARG A 3 -7.04 6.55 -15.53
C ARG A 3 -6.93 6.14 -14.07
N THR A 4 -7.96 6.46 -13.28
CA THR A 4 -8.02 6.14 -11.86
C THR A 4 -9.25 5.30 -11.53
N ILE A 5 -9.16 4.58 -10.42
CA ILE A 5 -10.26 3.81 -9.83
C ILE A 5 -10.60 4.49 -8.51
N GLN A 6 -11.80 5.07 -8.44
CA GLN A 6 -12.24 5.84 -7.29
C GLN A 6 -12.73 4.95 -6.14
N LYS A 7 -12.98 5.56 -4.97
CA LYS A 7 -13.42 4.85 -3.76
C LYS A 7 -14.72 4.05 -3.95
N ASP A 8 -15.59 4.54 -4.83
CA ASP A 8 -16.86 3.86 -5.16
C ASP A 8 -16.73 2.88 -6.33
N GLY A 9 -15.53 2.71 -6.85
CA GLY A 9 -15.24 1.85 -7.99
C GLY A 9 -15.39 2.51 -9.34
N GLN A 10 -15.83 3.77 -9.40
CA GLN A 10 -15.95 4.49 -10.67
C GLN A 10 -14.58 4.72 -11.32
N ILE A 11 -14.56 4.66 -12.64
CA ILE A 11 -13.36 4.94 -13.43
C ILE A 11 -13.40 6.41 -13.82
N LEU A 12 -12.31 7.11 -13.54
CA LEU A 12 -12.20 8.54 -13.81
C LEU A 12 -10.83 8.86 -14.42
N ASP A 13 -10.83 9.49 -15.59
CA ASP A 13 -9.58 9.97 -16.21
C ASP A 13 -9.26 11.35 -15.64
N MET A 14 -8.02 11.53 -15.18
CA MET A 14 -7.57 12.78 -14.57
C MET A 14 -6.35 13.33 -15.29
N GLU A 15 -6.27 14.65 -15.40
CA GLU A 15 -5.15 15.31 -16.07
C GLU A 15 -3.91 15.38 -15.18
N GLU A 16 -2.74 15.23 -15.79
CA GLU A 16 -1.46 15.45 -15.12
C GLU A 16 -1.41 16.86 -14.56
N GLY A 17 -0.83 17.02 -13.37
CA GLY A 17 -0.79 18.31 -12.67
C GLY A 17 -1.94 18.51 -11.69
N ASN A 18 -2.97 17.68 -11.72
CA ASN A 18 -4.06 17.70 -10.75
C ASN A 18 -3.55 17.23 -9.41
N GLU A 19 -3.82 17.98 -8.33
CA GLU A 19 -3.36 17.64 -6.98
C GLU A 19 -3.93 16.31 -6.46
N GLU A 20 -5.20 16.03 -6.76
CA GLU A 20 -5.82 14.77 -6.36
C GLU A 20 -5.20 13.58 -7.09
N LEU A 21 -4.86 13.76 -8.37
CA LEU A 21 -4.14 12.75 -9.12
C LEU A 21 -2.75 12.50 -8.51
N GLN A 22 -2.04 13.54 -8.11
CA GLN A 22 -0.73 13.40 -7.49
C GLN A 22 -0.81 12.57 -6.20
N LYS A 23 -1.80 12.83 -5.36
CA LYS A 23 -2.04 12.04 -4.15
C LYS A 23 -2.37 10.59 -4.48
N THR A 24 -3.15 10.37 -5.53
CA THR A 24 -3.52 9.03 -6.00
C THR A 24 -2.28 8.26 -6.49
N ILE A 25 -1.39 8.94 -7.21
CA ILE A 25 -0.12 8.37 -7.66
C ILE A 25 0.73 7.97 -6.45
N TRP A 26 0.87 8.85 -5.46
CA TRP A 26 1.62 8.55 -4.23
C TRP A 26 1.02 7.37 -3.47
N HIS A 27 -0.30 7.30 -3.39
CA HIS A 27 -0.98 6.19 -2.73
C HIS A 27 -0.71 4.86 -3.44
N THR A 28 -0.79 4.85 -4.75
CA THR A 28 -0.46 3.65 -5.54
C THR A 28 1.02 3.28 -5.39
N THR A 29 1.90 4.27 -5.34
CA THR A 29 3.34 4.04 -5.14
C THR A 29 3.61 3.42 -3.76
N SER A 30 2.84 3.79 -2.73
CA SER A 30 2.97 3.16 -1.41
C SER A 30 2.62 1.66 -1.47
N HIS A 31 1.64 1.29 -2.29
CA HIS A 31 1.30 -0.13 -2.50
C HIS A 31 2.40 -0.87 -3.28
N ILE A 32 3.04 -0.20 -4.24
CA ILE A 32 4.19 -0.76 -4.95
C ILE A 32 5.35 -0.99 -3.97
N LEU A 33 5.56 -0.08 -3.03
CA LEU A 33 6.53 -0.23 -1.95
C LEU A 33 6.22 -1.47 -1.11
N ALA A 34 4.98 -1.62 -0.66
CA ALA A 34 4.57 -2.78 0.13
C ALA A 34 4.74 -4.08 -0.64
N GLN A 35 4.39 -4.11 -1.92
CA GLN A 35 4.58 -5.28 -2.78
C GLN A 35 6.06 -5.64 -2.90
N ALA A 36 6.92 -4.67 -3.12
CA ALA A 36 8.38 -4.88 -3.22
C ALA A 36 8.94 -5.47 -1.92
N VAL A 37 8.53 -4.93 -0.78
CA VAL A 37 8.97 -5.44 0.53
C VAL A 37 8.51 -6.88 0.74
N LYS A 38 7.27 -7.21 0.39
CA LYS A 38 6.75 -8.58 0.53
C LYS A 38 7.45 -9.56 -0.40
N ARG A 39 7.86 -9.12 -1.59
CA ARG A 39 8.65 -9.97 -2.51
C ARG A 39 10.01 -10.31 -1.95
N LEU A 40 10.69 -9.32 -1.37
CA LEU A 40 12.05 -9.47 -0.85
C LEU A 40 12.09 -10.04 0.56
N TYR A 41 11.11 -9.69 1.39
CA TYR A 41 11.04 -10.06 2.79
C TYR A 41 9.64 -10.56 3.15
N PRO A 42 9.29 -11.79 2.73
CA PRO A 42 7.89 -12.27 2.84
C PRO A 42 7.36 -12.41 4.27
N ASN A 43 8.24 -12.46 5.27
CA ASN A 43 7.81 -12.55 6.68
C ASN A 43 7.47 -11.19 7.29
N THR A 44 7.70 -10.10 6.56
CA THR A 44 7.33 -8.75 6.99
C THR A 44 5.82 -8.63 7.08
N LYS A 45 5.32 -7.97 8.14
CA LYS A 45 3.88 -7.71 8.29
C LYS A 45 3.57 -6.28 7.89
N LEU A 46 2.43 -6.10 7.23
CA LEU A 46 2.02 -4.81 6.68
C LEU A 46 1.19 -4.02 7.70
N GLY A 47 1.56 -2.76 7.92
CA GLY A 47 0.74 -1.79 8.63
C GLY A 47 -0.13 -1.01 7.66
N ILE A 48 0.08 0.30 7.57
CA ILE A 48 -0.66 1.18 6.66
C ILE A 48 0.31 2.03 5.83
N GLY A 49 -0.17 2.51 4.67
CA GLY A 49 0.63 3.30 3.75
C GLY A 49 -0.13 4.41 3.06
N PRO A 50 -0.39 5.53 3.74
CA PRO A 50 -1.11 6.65 3.13
C PRO A 50 -0.21 7.55 2.27
N ALA A 51 -0.84 8.32 1.38
CA ALA A 51 -0.19 9.50 0.81
C ALA A 51 -0.14 10.59 1.87
N ILE A 52 0.92 11.38 1.86
CA ILE A 52 1.12 12.51 2.75
C ILE A 52 1.38 13.78 1.93
N GLU A 53 1.63 14.91 2.59
CA GLU A 53 1.75 16.22 1.92
C GLU A 53 2.75 16.22 0.76
N ASN A 54 3.93 15.63 0.95
CA ASN A 54 5.00 15.62 -0.05
C ASN A 54 5.48 14.22 -0.39
N GLY A 55 4.57 13.26 -0.48
CA GLY A 55 4.94 11.90 -0.84
C GLY A 55 4.02 10.85 -0.22
N PHE A 56 4.64 9.80 0.24
CA PHE A 56 3.93 8.66 0.84
C PHE A 56 4.84 7.96 1.85
N TYR A 57 4.24 7.10 2.66
CA TYR A 57 5.00 6.14 3.46
C TYR A 57 4.25 4.82 3.55
N TYR A 58 4.93 3.80 4.06
CA TYR A 58 4.30 2.54 4.46
C TYR A 58 4.98 2.03 5.72
N ASP A 59 4.21 1.51 6.66
CA ASP A 59 4.70 0.97 7.92
C ASP A 59 4.76 -0.55 7.87
N PHE A 60 5.89 -1.09 8.33
CA PHE A 60 6.18 -2.53 8.30
C PHE A 60 6.60 -3.02 9.67
N ARG A 61 6.10 -4.19 10.07
CA ARG A 61 6.62 -4.91 11.21
C ARG A 61 7.70 -5.86 10.70
N VAL A 62 8.94 -5.64 11.14
CA VAL A 62 10.12 -6.40 10.71
C VAL A 62 10.88 -6.92 11.91
N GLU A 63 11.61 -8.03 11.72
CA GLU A 63 12.48 -8.59 12.76
C GLU A 63 13.74 -7.75 12.94
N LYS A 64 14.26 -7.22 11.83
CA LYS A 64 15.44 -6.35 11.81
C LYS A 64 15.12 -5.07 11.06
N PRO A 65 15.57 -3.90 11.54
CA PRO A 65 15.41 -2.65 10.80
C PRO A 65 16.03 -2.76 9.41
N PHE A 66 15.44 -2.05 8.46
CA PHE A 66 15.98 -1.99 7.09
C PHE A 66 17.29 -1.22 7.07
N SER A 67 18.32 -1.80 6.44
CA SER A 67 19.59 -1.14 6.20
C SER A 67 19.49 -0.27 4.93
N GLU A 68 20.50 0.57 4.69
CA GLU A 68 20.57 1.35 3.44
C GLU A 68 20.61 0.43 2.22
N GLU A 69 21.29 -0.72 2.34
CA GLU A 69 21.34 -1.72 1.28
C GLU A 69 19.96 -2.32 1.01
N ASP A 70 19.21 -2.61 2.07
CA ASP A 70 17.84 -3.11 1.95
C ASP A 70 16.94 -2.08 1.22
N ILE A 71 17.05 -0.81 1.57
CA ILE A 71 16.29 0.26 0.93
C ILE A 71 16.62 0.35 -0.55
N ALA A 72 17.89 0.23 -0.93
CA ALA A 72 18.30 0.22 -2.33
C ALA A 72 17.70 -0.97 -3.09
N LYS A 73 17.68 -2.15 -2.50
CA LYS A 73 17.07 -3.35 -3.10
C LYS A 73 15.56 -3.19 -3.26
N ILE A 74 14.90 -2.62 -2.26
CA ILE A 74 13.45 -2.36 -2.30
C ILE A 74 13.13 -1.40 -3.43
N GLU A 75 13.89 -0.31 -3.57
CA GLU A 75 13.68 0.66 -4.64
C GLU A 75 13.85 0.02 -6.03
N GLU A 76 14.85 -0.83 -6.22
CA GLU A 76 15.04 -1.54 -7.47
C GLU A 76 13.87 -2.50 -7.77
N GLU A 77 13.37 -3.20 -6.74
CA GLU A 77 12.21 -4.07 -6.91
C GLU A 77 10.95 -3.28 -7.26
N MET A 78 10.77 -2.10 -6.68
CA MET A 78 9.67 -1.20 -7.04
C MET A 78 9.73 -0.81 -8.52
N LYS A 79 10.92 -0.51 -9.02
CA LYS A 79 11.11 -0.18 -10.45
C LYS A 79 10.75 -1.36 -11.34
N LYS A 80 11.04 -2.59 -10.92
CA LYS A 80 10.62 -3.80 -11.65
C LYS A 80 9.11 -3.93 -11.71
N ILE A 81 8.42 -3.68 -10.60
CA ILE A 81 6.96 -3.71 -10.53
C ILE A 81 6.34 -2.70 -11.49
N VAL A 82 6.90 -1.51 -11.54
CA VAL A 82 6.46 -0.48 -12.51
C VAL A 82 6.61 -0.98 -13.95
N LYS A 83 7.74 -1.61 -14.27
CA LYS A 83 7.98 -2.16 -15.61
C LYS A 83 7.04 -3.31 -15.96
N GLU A 84 6.60 -4.08 -14.97
CA GLU A 84 5.62 -5.14 -15.18
C GLU A 84 4.25 -4.59 -15.63
N ASP A 85 3.99 -3.32 -15.37
CA ASP A 85 2.76 -2.62 -15.77
C ASP A 85 1.51 -3.39 -15.36
N LEU A 86 1.43 -3.71 -14.07
CA LEU A 86 0.34 -4.50 -13.51
C LEU A 86 -0.96 -3.69 -13.40
N PRO A 87 -2.09 -4.25 -13.82
CA PRO A 87 -3.37 -3.59 -13.60
C PRO A 87 -3.74 -3.65 -12.11
N LEU A 88 -4.39 -2.59 -11.63
CA LEU A 88 -4.97 -2.58 -10.29
C LEU A 88 -6.44 -2.97 -10.40
N GLU A 89 -6.87 -3.91 -9.58
CA GLU A 89 -8.23 -4.41 -9.57
C GLU A 89 -8.86 -4.21 -8.20
N ARG A 90 -10.00 -3.53 -8.17
CA ARG A 90 -10.74 -3.30 -6.94
C ARG A 90 -11.73 -4.43 -6.70
N SER A 91 -11.82 -4.90 -5.47
CA SER A 91 -12.85 -5.86 -5.06
C SER A 91 -13.44 -5.43 -3.72
N VAL A 92 -14.68 -5.84 -3.48
CA VAL A 92 -15.40 -5.59 -2.22
C VAL A 92 -15.74 -6.94 -1.61
N LEU A 93 -15.39 -7.12 -0.37
CA LEU A 93 -15.63 -8.37 0.36
C LEU A 93 -16.48 -8.11 1.60
N SER A 94 -17.20 -9.14 2.05
CA SER A 94 -17.85 -9.11 3.36
C SER A 94 -16.79 -9.09 4.44
N ARG A 95 -17.16 -8.70 5.65
CA ARG A 95 -16.23 -8.70 6.80
C ARG A 95 -15.63 -10.09 7.03
N GLU A 96 -16.45 -11.13 6.98
CA GLU A 96 -15.97 -12.51 7.18
C GLU A 96 -14.96 -12.93 6.10
N GLU A 97 -15.27 -12.65 4.85
CA GLU A 97 -14.37 -12.96 3.73
C GLU A 97 -13.07 -12.17 3.81
N ALA A 98 -13.15 -10.88 4.17
CA ALA A 98 -11.98 -10.01 4.31
C ALA A 98 -11.05 -10.49 5.42
N ILE A 99 -11.61 -10.83 6.58
CA ILE A 99 -10.83 -11.33 7.72
C ILE A 99 -10.16 -12.65 7.33
N LYS A 100 -10.90 -13.56 6.71
CA LYS A 100 -10.37 -14.85 6.28
C LYS A 100 -9.20 -14.68 5.30
N LEU A 101 -9.35 -13.78 4.32
CA LEU A 101 -8.30 -13.49 3.35
C LEU A 101 -7.04 -12.99 4.04
N MET A 102 -7.18 -12.03 4.96
CA MET A 102 -6.02 -11.45 5.64
C MET A 102 -5.38 -12.44 6.64
N GLU A 103 -6.16 -13.31 7.24
CA GLU A 103 -5.63 -14.40 8.07
C GLU A 103 -4.81 -15.40 7.23
N GLU A 104 -5.32 -15.77 6.05
CA GLU A 104 -4.61 -16.64 5.11
C GLU A 104 -3.30 -16.02 4.62
N LYS A 105 -3.28 -14.70 4.45
CA LYS A 105 -2.09 -13.94 4.06
C LYS A 105 -1.17 -13.65 5.25
N GLU A 106 -1.55 -14.03 6.46
CA GLU A 106 -0.80 -13.78 7.68
C GLU A 106 -0.52 -12.29 7.92
N GLU A 107 -1.56 -11.46 7.74
CA GLU A 107 -1.49 -10.01 7.94
C GLU A 107 -2.34 -9.60 9.16
N PRO A 108 -1.81 -9.75 10.38
CA PRO A 108 -2.59 -9.52 11.60
C PRO A 108 -3.04 -8.07 11.80
N TYR A 109 -2.26 -7.10 11.34
CA TYR A 109 -2.64 -5.69 11.45
C TYR A 109 -3.82 -5.37 10.55
N LYS A 110 -3.87 -5.97 9.36
CA LYS A 110 -5.02 -5.81 8.45
C LYS A 110 -6.27 -6.44 9.02
N VAL A 111 -6.14 -7.61 9.67
CA VAL A 111 -7.26 -8.26 10.37
C VAL A 111 -7.81 -7.33 11.45
N GLN A 112 -6.94 -6.72 12.25
CA GLN A 112 -7.34 -5.78 13.29
C GLN A 112 -8.10 -4.58 12.70
N LEU A 113 -7.58 -4.00 11.61
CA LEU A 113 -8.23 -2.87 10.95
C LEU A 113 -9.63 -3.23 10.46
N ILE A 114 -9.79 -4.42 9.87
CA ILE A 114 -11.10 -4.88 9.38
C ILE A 114 -12.08 -5.04 10.53
N LYS A 115 -11.66 -5.63 11.64
CA LYS A 115 -12.50 -5.82 12.83
C LYS A 115 -12.97 -4.51 13.44
N GLU A 116 -12.16 -3.45 13.30
CA GLU A 116 -12.45 -2.14 13.86
C GLU A 116 -13.28 -1.24 12.95
N LEU A 117 -13.47 -1.62 11.68
CA LEU A 117 -14.32 -0.84 10.77
C LEU A 117 -15.78 -0.87 11.25
N PRO A 118 -16.47 0.29 11.22
CA PRO A 118 -17.88 0.34 11.61
C PRO A 118 -18.75 -0.58 10.73
N GLU A 119 -19.85 -1.06 11.28
CA GLU A 119 -20.82 -1.83 10.51
C GLU A 119 -21.36 -0.97 9.37
N GLY A 120 -21.59 -1.58 8.21
CA GLY A 120 -22.05 -0.89 7.03
C GLY A 120 -20.97 -0.22 6.20
N GLU A 121 -19.72 -0.16 6.72
CA GLU A 121 -18.59 0.33 5.95
C GLU A 121 -18.25 -0.66 4.83
N THR A 122 -17.99 -0.10 3.65
CA THR A 122 -17.52 -0.89 2.51
C THR A 122 -16.08 -1.34 2.78
N ILE A 123 -15.83 -2.63 2.64
CA ILE A 123 -14.50 -3.21 2.82
C ILE A 123 -13.96 -3.54 1.44
N SER A 124 -13.02 -2.73 0.97
CA SER A 124 -12.44 -2.88 -0.36
C SER A 124 -10.98 -3.28 -0.32
N PHE A 125 -10.58 -3.95 -1.39
CA PHE A 125 -9.20 -4.37 -1.61
C PHE A 125 -8.78 -3.96 -3.00
N PHE A 126 -7.49 -3.69 -3.15
CA PHE A 126 -6.88 -3.48 -4.47
C PHE A 126 -5.80 -4.54 -4.67
N LYS A 127 -5.87 -5.20 -5.83
CA LYS A 127 -4.93 -6.24 -6.22
C LYS A 127 -4.07 -5.76 -7.38
N GLN A 128 -2.78 -6.03 -7.29
CA GLN A 128 -1.82 -5.76 -8.37
C GLN A 128 -0.87 -6.95 -8.46
N GLY A 129 -1.04 -7.77 -9.50
CA GLY A 129 -0.29 -9.02 -9.63
C GLY A 129 -0.61 -9.98 -8.48
N GLU A 130 0.44 -10.47 -7.82
CA GLU A 130 0.31 -11.37 -6.67
C GLU A 130 -0.04 -10.63 -5.36
N PHE A 131 0.03 -9.31 -5.36
CA PHE A 131 -0.16 -8.50 -4.14
C PHE A 131 -1.60 -8.00 -4.02
N ILE A 132 -2.17 -8.13 -2.84
CA ILE A 132 -3.49 -7.59 -2.52
C ILE A 132 -3.43 -6.86 -1.18
N ASP A 133 -4.06 -5.69 -1.09
CA ASP A 133 -4.06 -4.89 0.12
C ASP A 133 -5.44 -4.31 0.41
N LEU A 134 -5.76 -4.24 1.70
CA LEU A 134 -6.95 -3.57 2.21
C LEU A 134 -6.78 -2.07 1.99
N CYS A 135 -7.68 -1.46 1.25
CA CYS A 135 -7.56 -0.06 0.89
C CYS A 135 -8.88 0.51 0.38
N ALA A 136 -9.20 1.72 0.80
CA ALA A 136 -10.38 2.42 0.29
C ALA A 136 -10.16 3.02 -1.10
N GLY A 137 -8.91 3.22 -1.50
CA GLY A 137 -8.57 3.92 -2.74
C GLY A 137 -8.50 5.44 -2.52
N PRO A 138 -8.51 6.27 -3.59
CA PRO A 138 -8.42 5.85 -4.98
C PRO A 138 -7.01 5.38 -5.38
N HIS A 139 -6.93 4.74 -6.53
CA HIS A 139 -5.66 4.31 -7.14
C HIS A 139 -5.62 4.61 -8.63
N ILE A 140 -4.43 4.70 -9.21
CA ILE A 140 -4.29 4.69 -10.66
C ILE A 140 -4.53 3.26 -11.17
N ASN A 141 -4.84 3.13 -12.45
CA ASN A 141 -5.28 1.84 -12.98
C ASN A 141 -4.15 0.84 -13.30
N ARG A 142 -2.91 1.31 -13.44
CA ARG A 142 -1.77 0.44 -13.78
C ARG A 142 -0.49 0.96 -13.13
N THR A 143 0.36 0.05 -12.68
CA THR A 143 1.64 0.43 -12.06
C THR A 143 2.59 1.11 -13.04
N GLY A 144 2.49 0.80 -14.33
CA GLY A 144 3.36 1.35 -15.38
C GLY A 144 3.21 2.85 -15.60
N LYS A 145 2.21 3.48 -15.03
CA LYS A 145 2.00 4.94 -15.13
C LYS A 145 2.87 5.73 -14.16
N ILE A 146 3.56 5.08 -13.25
CA ILE A 146 4.49 5.75 -12.32
C ILE A 146 5.77 6.09 -13.10
N LYS A 147 6.14 7.38 -13.12
CA LYS A 147 7.28 7.86 -13.92
C LYS A 147 8.61 7.76 -13.19
N ALA A 148 8.62 8.03 -11.87
CA ALA A 148 9.86 8.04 -11.09
C ALA A 148 9.57 7.69 -9.65
N ILE A 149 10.51 6.99 -9.01
CA ILE A 149 10.40 6.56 -7.62
C ILE A 149 11.71 6.88 -6.92
N LYS A 150 11.61 7.42 -5.70
CA LYS A 150 12.76 7.60 -4.83
C LYS A 150 12.35 7.33 -3.39
N LEU A 151 13.01 6.40 -2.75
CA LEU A 151 12.86 6.18 -1.31
C LEU A 151 13.81 7.12 -0.59
N LEU A 152 13.29 7.87 0.39
CA LEU A 152 14.03 8.96 1.03
C LEU A 152 14.68 8.55 2.34
N THR A 153 13.91 7.96 3.26
CA THR A 153 14.40 7.71 4.61
C THR A 153 13.55 6.66 5.31
N THR A 154 14.06 6.16 6.42
CA THR A 154 13.33 5.27 7.31
C THR A 154 13.25 5.90 8.69
N SER A 155 12.22 5.55 9.45
CA SER A 155 12.08 5.95 10.84
C SER A 155 11.32 4.89 11.61
N ALA A 156 11.45 4.94 12.95
CA ALA A 156 10.62 4.11 13.81
C ALA A 156 9.23 4.74 13.94
N ALA A 157 8.23 3.92 14.06
CA ALA A 157 6.86 4.35 14.31
C ALA A 157 6.19 3.29 15.18
N TYR A 158 5.03 3.61 15.73
CA TYR A 158 4.27 2.64 16.52
C TYR A 158 2.92 2.38 15.85
N TRP A 159 2.45 1.14 15.96
CA TRP A 159 1.16 0.77 15.42
C TRP A 159 0.07 1.69 16.00
N LYS A 160 -0.69 2.35 15.14
CA LYS A 160 -1.72 3.35 15.51
C LYS A 160 -1.17 4.54 16.30
N GLY A 161 0.13 4.83 16.18
CA GLY A 161 0.75 5.94 16.86
C GLY A 161 0.88 5.80 18.38
N ASN A 162 0.56 4.63 18.93
CA ASN A 162 0.61 4.40 20.36
C ASN A 162 1.87 3.63 20.74
N GLN A 163 2.75 4.25 21.54
CA GLN A 163 4.02 3.66 21.94
C GLN A 163 3.90 2.37 22.78
N GLU A 164 2.72 2.03 23.25
CA GLU A 164 2.46 0.75 23.91
C GLU A 164 2.20 -0.37 22.90
N ASN A 165 1.91 -0.04 21.65
CA ASN A 165 1.71 -0.99 20.57
C ASN A 165 3.04 -1.40 19.93
N ASP A 166 2.97 -2.34 18.98
CA ASP A 166 4.14 -2.83 18.27
C ASP A 166 4.90 -1.72 17.57
N SER A 167 6.23 -1.81 17.65
CA SER A 167 7.12 -0.92 16.91
C SER A 167 7.15 -1.30 15.44
N MET A 168 7.01 -0.31 14.57
CA MET A 168 7.00 -0.45 13.12
C MET A 168 8.20 0.27 12.52
N GLN A 169 8.61 -0.19 11.35
CA GLN A 169 9.59 0.51 10.52
C GLN A 169 8.84 1.26 9.43
N ARG A 170 9.01 2.57 9.36
CA ARG A 170 8.35 3.41 8.36
C ARG A 170 9.34 3.76 7.26
N ILE A 171 8.93 3.51 6.01
CA ILE A 171 9.72 3.90 4.83
C ILE A 171 8.96 5.01 4.10
N TYR A 172 9.67 6.12 3.83
CA TYR A 172 9.15 7.26 3.07
C TYR A 172 9.60 7.21 1.61
#